data_8c77f46564b3ee298ab0be2ec40df095
#
_entry.id   8c77f46564b3ee298ab0be2ec40df095
#
_cell.length_a   1.000
_cell.length_b   1.000
_cell.length_c   1.000
_cell.angle_alpha   90.00
_cell.angle_beta   90.00
_cell.angle_gamma   90.00
#
_symmetry.space_group_name_H-M   'P 1'
#
loop_
_entity.id
_entity.type
_entity.pdbx_description
1 polymer ?
#
loop_
_entity_poly.entity_id
_entity_poly.type
_entity_poly.pdbx_seq_one_letter_code
_entity_poly.pdbx_strand_id
1 'polypeptide(L)'
;MTIALFGGKPKRREKLVIMAEIIGLAKQGSSKTRIMFKASLSFSQLNQYLSFLSQRGFLEKIPDGRRQIYKATPRGQEFMERQRQVIDLLNEDVTGKNGLKMPPLAKY
;
A
#
# COMPACT_ATOMS: atom_id res chain seq x y z
N MET A 1 19.77 4.87 15.34
CA MET A 1 19.24 4.96 14.82
C MET A 1 18.85 4.88 14.45
N THR A 2 19.02 4.98 14.57
CA THR A 2 18.52 5.07 13.95
C THR A 2 18.18 4.91 13.51
N ILE A 3 18.57 4.98 13.52
CA ILE A 3 18.07 5.02 13.08
C ILE A 3 17.67 4.74 12.68
N ALA A 4 18.08 4.74 12.79
CA ALA A 4 17.55 4.69 12.40
C ALA A 4 16.97 4.52 12.45
N LEU A 5 17.15 4.74 12.79
CA LEU A 5 16.41 4.79 12.80
C LEU A 5 15.90 4.79 12.52
N PHE A 6 16.24 4.96 12.50
CA PHE A 6 15.61 4.87 12.07
C PHE A 6 15.62 4.40 11.57
N GLY A 7 16.34 4.93 11.95
CA GLY A 7 16.52 4.31 10.81
C GLY A 7 16.07 2.91 10.71
N GLY A 8 16.26 2.22 11.57
CA GLY A 8 15.94 0.84 11.39
C GLY A 8 14.47 0.55 11.31
N LYS A 9 13.74 1.28 10.55
CA LYS A 9 12.37 1.05 10.47
C LYS A 9 12.02 -0.23 9.85
N PRO A 10 10.92 -0.83 10.21
CA PRO A 10 10.46 -2.06 9.57
C PRO A 10 10.02 -1.76 8.16
N LYS A 11 10.94 -1.87 7.26
CA LYS A 11 10.66 -1.55 5.90
C LYS A 11 9.60 -2.42 5.29
N ARG A 12 9.52 -3.65 5.73
CA ARG A 12 8.56 -4.56 5.17
C ARG A 12 7.14 -4.07 5.38
N ARG A 13 6.89 -3.59 6.58
CA ARG A 13 5.57 -3.10 6.90
C ARG A 13 5.26 -1.84 6.12
N GLU A 14 6.25 -0.96 6.01
CA GLU A 14 6.08 0.24 5.23
C GLU A 14 5.73 -0.09 3.79
N LYS A 15 6.42 -1.08 3.24
CA LYS A 15 6.17 -1.44 1.85
C LYS A 15 4.75 -1.93 1.64
N LEU A 16 4.23 -2.71 2.56
CA LEU A 16 2.87 -3.19 2.43
C LEU A 16 1.88 -2.04 2.46
N VAL A 17 2.11 -1.09 3.34
CA VAL A 17 1.23 0.07 3.43
C VAL A 17 1.28 0.88 2.14
N ILE A 18 2.48 1.10 1.63
CA ILE A 18 2.63 1.87 0.41
C ILE A 18 1.96 1.16 -0.77
N MET A 19 2.15 -0.15 -0.86
CA MET A 19 1.53 -0.89 -1.94
C MET A 19 0.02 -0.81 -1.89
N ALA A 20 -0.56 -0.93 -0.71
CA ALA A 20 -1.99 -0.82 -0.56
C ALA A 20 -2.46 0.58 -0.94
N GLU A 21 -1.70 1.58 -0.57
CA GLU A 21 -2.07 2.94 -0.90
C GLU A 21 -2.06 3.16 -2.41
N ILE A 22 -1.05 2.64 -3.09
CA ILE A 22 -0.98 2.77 -4.53
C ILE A 22 -2.16 2.08 -5.19
N ILE A 23 -2.44 0.86 -4.76
CA ILE A 23 -3.56 0.12 -5.35
C ILE A 23 -4.87 0.84 -5.09
N GLY A 24 -5.01 1.40 -3.90
CA GLY A 24 -6.22 2.15 -3.59
C GLY A 24 -6.39 3.37 -4.48
N LEU A 25 -5.30 4.09 -4.71
CA LEU A 25 -5.35 5.25 -5.59
C LEU A 25 -5.69 4.85 -7.02
N ALA A 26 -5.28 3.65 -7.41
CA ALA A 26 -5.51 3.18 -8.76
C ALA A 26 -6.84 2.46 -8.94
N LYS A 27 -7.65 2.47 -7.92
CA LYS A 27 -8.89 1.70 -7.97
C LYS A 27 -9.74 2.04 -9.16
N GLN A 28 -9.86 3.32 -9.45
CA GLN A 28 -10.64 3.75 -10.60
C GLN A 28 -9.79 4.30 -11.72
N GLY A 29 -8.51 4.03 -11.65
CA GLY A 29 -7.58 4.53 -12.63
C GLY A 29 -6.91 5.81 -12.17
N SER A 30 -5.62 5.85 -12.29
CA SER A 30 -4.89 7.02 -11.85
C SER A 30 -3.61 7.18 -12.65
N SER A 31 -3.24 8.41 -12.91
CA SER A 31 -1.99 8.68 -13.61
C SER A 31 -0.81 8.45 -12.68
N LYS A 32 0.32 8.24 -13.28
CA LYS A 32 1.54 8.05 -12.54
C LYS A 32 1.84 9.25 -11.65
N THR A 33 1.66 10.42 -12.20
CA THR A 33 1.95 11.64 -11.46
C THR A 33 1.07 11.77 -10.22
N ARG A 34 -0.20 11.45 -10.38
CA ARG A 34 -1.10 11.55 -9.26
C ARG A 34 -0.73 10.57 -8.15
N ILE A 35 -0.37 9.36 -8.54
CA ILE A 35 0.03 8.36 -7.56
C ILE A 35 1.29 8.85 -6.83
N MET A 36 2.21 9.40 -7.59
CA MET A 36 3.46 9.87 -7.00
C MET A 36 3.21 10.91 -5.92
N PHE A 37 2.38 11.89 -6.23
CA PHE A 37 2.09 12.93 -5.27
C PHE A 37 1.31 12.43 -4.07
N LYS A 38 0.29 11.64 -4.34
CA LYS A 38 -0.58 11.21 -3.25
C LYS A 38 0.12 10.23 -2.31
N ALA A 39 1.00 9.42 -2.85
CA ALA A 39 1.71 8.45 -2.03
C ALA A 39 3.04 9.00 -1.52
N SER A 40 3.38 10.21 -1.91
CA SER A 40 4.61 10.86 -1.45
C SER A 40 5.84 10.02 -1.78
N LEU A 41 5.93 9.60 -3.01
CA LEU A 41 7.04 8.78 -3.44
C LEU A 41 7.91 9.56 -4.40
N SER A 42 9.19 9.22 -4.41
CA SER A 42 10.06 9.72 -5.45
C SER A 42 9.73 9.01 -6.75
N PHE A 43 10.19 9.59 -7.84
CA PHE A 43 9.95 8.97 -9.12
C PHE A 43 10.53 7.57 -9.21
N SER A 44 11.72 7.42 -8.67
CA SER A 44 12.40 6.12 -8.69
C SER A 44 11.66 5.09 -7.87
N GLN A 45 11.22 5.48 -6.67
CA GLN A 45 10.46 4.58 -5.83
C GLN A 45 9.15 4.19 -6.49
N LEU A 46 8.48 5.17 -7.06
CA LEU A 46 7.22 4.89 -7.71
C LEU A 46 7.38 3.87 -8.82
N ASN A 47 8.41 4.05 -9.64
CA ASN A 47 8.62 3.13 -10.74
C ASN A 47 8.86 1.72 -10.26
N GLN A 48 9.57 1.57 -9.16
CA GLN A 48 9.83 0.26 -8.62
C GLN A 48 8.55 -0.39 -8.14
N TYR A 49 7.72 0.37 -7.44
CA TYR A 49 6.46 -0.18 -6.96
C TYR A 49 5.52 -0.50 -8.11
N LEU A 50 5.42 0.40 -9.08
CA LEU A 50 4.52 0.16 -10.20
C LEU A 50 4.93 -1.08 -10.98
N SER A 51 6.24 -1.22 -11.18
CA SER A 51 6.73 -2.38 -11.89
C SER A 51 6.42 -3.66 -11.12
N PHE A 52 6.69 -3.65 -9.85
CA PHE A 52 6.44 -4.82 -9.02
C PHE A 52 4.96 -5.20 -9.01
N LEU A 53 4.13 -4.20 -8.76
CA LEU A 53 2.69 -4.47 -8.66
C LEU A 53 2.11 -4.91 -9.99
N SER A 54 2.61 -4.35 -11.08
CA SER A 54 2.13 -4.76 -12.40
C SER A 54 2.56 -6.18 -12.72
N GLN A 55 3.79 -6.53 -12.37
CA GLN A 55 4.27 -7.88 -12.64
C GLN A 55 3.52 -8.91 -11.84
N ARG A 56 3.06 -8.54 -10.67
CA ARG A 56 2.30 -9.48 -9.84
C ARG A 56 0.83 -9.49 -10.20
N GLY A 57 0.42 -8.68 -11.17
CA GLY A 57 -0.95 -8.69 -11.59
C GLY A 57 -1.89 -7.88 -10.72
N PHE A 58 -1.35 -7.03 -9.85
CA PHE A 58 -2.19 -6.19 -9.01
C PHE A 58 -2.60 -4.90 -9.68
N LEU A 59 -1.83 -4.48 -10.67
CA LEU A 59 -2.12 -3.27 -11.43
C LEU A 59 -2.01 -3.58 -12.90
N GLU A 60 -2.73 -2.82 -13.70
CA GLU A 60 -2.57 -2.91 -15.15
C GLU A 60 -2.45 -1.52 -15.71
N LYS A 61 -1.73 -1.41 -16.79
CA LYS A 61 -1.60 -0.16 -17.50
C LYS A 61 -2.66 -0.06 -18.55
N ILE A 62 -3.33 1.06 -18.58
CA ILE A 62 -4.38 1.29 -19.56
C ILE A 62 -4.03 2.53 -20.33
N PRO A 63 -3.96 2.48 -21.65
CA PRO A 63 -3.70 3.68 -22.42
C PRO A 63 -4.87 4.63 -22.31
N ASP A 64 -4.56 5.90 -22.21
CA ASP A 64 -5.59 6.93 -22.11
C ASP A 64 -5.08 8.12 -22.89
N GLY A 65 -5.36 8.13 -24.19
CA GLY A 65 -4.81 9.14 -25.05
C GLY A 65 -3.31 9.02 -25.11
N ARG A 66 -2.62 10.09 -24.76
CA ARG A 66 -1.17 10.05 -24.76
C ARG A 66 -0.60 9.59 -23.46
N ARG A 67 -1.43 9.42 -22.46
CA ARG A 67 -0.96 9.06 -21.16
C ARG A 67 -1.29 7.62 -20.87
N GLN A 68 -0.68 7.12 -19.83
CA GLN A 68 -1.00 5.81 -19.34
C GLN A 68 -1.59 5.95 -17.96
N ILE A 69 -2.61 5.16 -17.72
CA ILE A 69 -3.26 5.16 -16.43
C ILE A 69 -3.05 3.79 -15.82
N TYR A 70 -2.82 3.77 -14.54
CA TYR A 70 -2.69 2.52 -13.81
C TYR A 70 -4.01 2.25 -13.09
N LYS A 71 -4.47 1.03 -13.21
CA LYS A 71 -5.74 0.66 -12.62
C LYS A 71 -5.58 -0.64 -11.86
N ALA A 72 -6.22 -0.70 -10.69
CA ALA A 72 -6.18 -1.90 -9.88
C ALA A 72 -6.99 -3.00 -10.55
N THR A 73 -6.38 -4.18 -10.60
CA THR A 73 -7.06 -5.35 -11.14
C THR A 73 -7.91 -5.98 -10.05
N PRO A 74 -8.77 -6.93 -10.38
CA PRO A 74 -9.49 -7.66 -9.33
C PRO A 74 -8.53 -8.29 -8.32
N ARG A 75 -7.38 -8.75 -8.81
CA ARG A 75 -6.39 -9.31 -7.90
C ARG A 75 -5.81 -8.24 -6.99
N GLY A 76 -5.63 -7.04 -7.50
CA GLY A 76 -5.17 -5.93 -6.66
C GLY A 76 -6.18 -5.57 -5.61
N GLN A 77 -7.45 -5.59 -5.97
CA GLN A 77 -8.49 -5.30 -5.01
C GLN A 77 -8.57 -6.39 -3.95
N GLU A 78 -8.32 -7.62 -4.36
CA GLU A 78 -8.27 -8.70 -3.40
C GLU A 78 -7.13 -8.49 -2.40
N PHE A 79 -5.99 -8.03 -2.89
CA PHE A 79 -4.87 -7.74 -2.02
C PHE A 79 -5.25 -6.72 -0.96
N MET A 80 -5.92 -5.66 -1.36
CA MET A 80 -6.35 -4.64 -0.42
C MET A 80 -7.35 -5.18 0.58
N GLU A 81 -8.26 -5.99 0.11
CA GLU A 81 -9.27 -6.53 0.98
C GLU A 81 -8.66 -7.45 2.03
N ARG A 82 -7.73 -8.27 1.61
CA ARG A 82 -7.09 -9.16 2.55
C ARG A 82 -6.24 -8.42 3.56
N GLN A 83 -5.57 -7.37 3.12
CA GLN A 83 -4.78 -6.57 4.03
C GLN A 83 -5.68 -5.89 5.06
N ARG A 84 -6.80 -5.36 4.60
CA ARG A 84 -7.73 -4.72 5.51
C ARG A 84 -8.28 -5.70 6.51
N GLN A 85 -8.55 -6.92 6.06
CA GLN A 85 -9.05 -7.95 6.96
C GLN A 85 -8.05 -8.28 8.05
N VAL A 86 -6.79 -8.33 7.69
CA VAL A 86 -5.75 -8.59 8.68
C VAL A 86 -5.69 -7.46 9.70
N ILE A 87 -5.73 -6.24 9.22
CA ILE A 87 -5.68 -5.08 10.10
C ILE A 87 -6.90 -5.06 11.02
N ASP A 88 -8.06 -5.34 10.46
CA ASP A 88 -9.28 -5.37 11.26
C ASP A 88 -9.20 -6.43 12.33
N LEU A 89 -8.66 -7.57 11.97
CA LEU A 89 -8.53 -8.65 12.92
C LEU A 89 -7.61 -8.27 14.07
N LEU A 90 -6.52 -7.60 13.76
CA LEU A 90 -5.62 -7.15 14.80
C LEU A 90 -6.25 -6.10 15.68
N ASN A 91 -7.00 -5.21 15.09
CA ASN A 91 -7.69 -4.18 15.87
C ASN A 91 -8.76 -4.79 16.74
N GLU A 92 -9.43 -5.80 16.24
CA GLU A 92 -10.42 -6.51 17.03
C GLU A 92 -9.79 -7.10 18.27
N ASP A 93 -8.62 -7.67 18.10
CA ASP A 93 -7.91 -8.22 19.25
C ASP A 93 -7.56 -7.15 20.25
N VAL A 94 -7.12 -6.01 19.75
CA VAL A 94 -6.73 -4.91 20.63
C VAL A 94 -7.91 -4.36 21.38
N THR A 95 -9.01 -4.16 20.67
CA THR A 95 -10.20 -3.65 21.30
C THR A 95 -11.07 -4.78 21.77
N GLY A 96 -10.49 -5.94 21.83
CA GLY A 96 -11.25 -7.13 22.09
C GLY A 96 -12.09 -7.06 23.30
N LYS A 97 -13.03 -7.92 23.32
CA LYS A 97 -13.99 -7.95 24.36
C LYS A 97 -13.36 -8.15 25.70
N ASN A 98 -12.21 -8.68 25.76
CA ASN A 98 -11.58 -8.86 27.06
C ASN A 98 -10.84 -7.61 27.49
N GLY A 99 -10.88 -6.58 26.67
CA GLY A 99 -10.22 -5.35 27.07
C GLY A 99 -8.73 -5.49 27.19
N LEU A 100 -8.19 -6.47 26.55
CA LEU A 100 -6.79 -6.69 26.63
C LEU A 100 -6.02 -5.55 25.98
N LYS A 101 -5.10 -5.01 26.73
CA LYS A 101 -4.35 -3.89 26.23
C LYS A 101 -3.11 -4.31 25.55
N MET A 102 -3.22 -4.68 24.34
CA MET A 102 -2.03 -4.99 23.60
C MET A 102 -1.36 -3.74 23.15
N PRO A 103 -0.05 -3.76 23.04
CA PRO A 103 0.65 -2.60 22.52
C PRO A 103 0.13 -2.33 21.13
N PRO A 104 -0.18 -1.08 20.84
CA PRO A 104 -0.71 -0.77 19.52
C PRO A 104 0.29 -1.11 18.46
N LEU A 105 -0.09 -1.99 17.60
CA LEU A 105 0.80 -2.37 16.52
C LEU A 105 1.07 -1.22 15.59
N ALA A 106 0.15 -0.30 15.55
CA ALA A 106 0.31 0.85 14.69
C ALA A 106 1.48 1.71 15.10
N LYS A 107 1.94 1.55 16.28
CA LYS A 107 3.07 2.33 16.71
C LYS A 107 4.38 1.89 16.15
N TYR A 108 4.42 0.77 15.56
CA TYR A 108 5.67 0.29 15.02
C TYR A 108 5.89 0.70 13.60
#